data_d4c1688a62af2199f27aef24c37705fc
#
_entry.id   d4c1688a62af2199f27aef24c37705fc
#
_cell.length_a   1.000
_cell.length_b   1.000
_cell.length_c   1.000
_cell.angle_alpha   90.00
_cell.angle_beta   90.00
_cell.angle_gamma   90.00
#
_symmetry.space_group_name_H-M   'P 1'
#
loop_
_entity.id
_entity.type
_entity.pdbx_description
1 polymer ?
#
loop_
_entity_poly.entity_id
_entity_poly.type
_entity_poly.pdbx_seq_one_letter_code
_entity_poly.pdbx_strand_id
1 'polypeptide(L)'
;MAGWNIDFSGKVALVTGGSRGLGKAIALAMAEKGASIVICGRKQENLDKALAEFRARGAEVLAQPANMGKSDQAASLFQAVEGKFGKLDILVNNVGTNLLTPSVVEADEGLWDKLLETNLKSAFLASSMAFKLMKKAGAGKIINISSIAARKAARGMGIYCIAKAGLEMLTKVLAVELASDHIQVNAVAPCVVRTQFSQPFWSNDSILQEILKTIPSGRIAEPDDVVGAVLFLASNLSDFITGEILDVDGGSMA
;
A
#
# COMPACT_ATOMS: atom_id res chain seq x y z
N MET A 1 -17.69 -10.86 25.55
CA MET A 1 -16.45 -11.02 24.78
C MET A 1 -16.58 -10.15 23.55
N ALA A 2 -15.67 -9.21 23.33
CA ALA A 2 -15.66 -8.44 22.08
C ALA A 2 -15.47 -9.43 20.92
N GLY A 3 -16.39 -9.43 19.95
CA GLY A 3 -16.31 -10.33 18.81
C GLY A 3 -15.05 -10.00 17.97
N TRP A 4 -14.32 -11.02 17.59
CA TRP A 4 -13.13 -10.92 16.69
C TRP A 4 -13.59 -10.60 15.26
N ASN A 5 -14.34 -9.52 15.09
CA ASN A 5 -14.84 -9.10 13.79
C ASN A 5 -14.16 -7.80 13.36
N ILE A 6 -13.73 -7.77 12.11
CA ILE A 6 -13.21 -6.56 11.48
C ILE A 6 -14.39 -5.76 10.96
N ASP A 7 -14.60 -4.59 11.52
CA ASP A 7 -15.63 -3.62 11.14
C ASP A 7 -15.00 -2.23 10.96
N PHE A 8 -15.22 -1.63 9.81
CA PHE A 8 -14.77 -0.29 9.48
C PHE A 8 -15.93 0.70 9.31
N SER A 9 -17.12 0.38 9.85
CA SER A 9 -18.26 1.29 9.83
C SER A 9 -17.89 2.65 10.43
N GLY A 10 -18.20 3.73 9.71
CA GLY A 10 -17.84 5.09 10.11
C GLY A 10 -16.36 5.45 9.97
N LYS A 11 -15.49 4.55 9.44
CA LYS A 11 -14.10 4.84 9.15
C LYS A 11 -13.90 5.36 7.72
N VAL A 12 -12.96 6.27 7.53
CA VAL A 12 -12.51 6.78 6.22
C VAL A 12 -11.14 6.20 5.92
N ALA A 13 -11.05 5.44 4.82
CA ALA A 13 -9.82 4.78 4.38
C ALA A 13 -9.35 5.33 3.03
N LEU A 14 -8.11 5.85 2.98
CA LEU A 14 -7.42 6.22 1.75
C LEU A 14 -6.49 5.10 1.31
N VAL A 15 -6.72 4.56 0.11
CA VAL A 15 -5.83 3.58 -0.53
C VAL A 15 -5.17 4.22 -1.75
N THR A 16 -3.87 4.51 -1.65
CA THR A 16 -3.13 5.08 -2.78
C THR A 16 -2.91 4.01 -3.86
N GLY A 17 -3.09 4.37 -5.13
CA GLY A 17 -3.07 3.40 -6.22
C GLY A 17 -4.25 2.42 -6.20
N GLY A 18 -5.39 2.81 -5.60
CA GLY A 18 -6.57 1.99 -5.38
C GLY A 18 -7.45 1.73 -6.61
N SER A 19 -7.03 2.16 -7.82
CA SER A 19 -7.85 2.00 -9.03
C SER A 19 -7.70 0.64 -9.71
N ARG A 20 -6.73 -0.20 -9.34
CA ARG A 20 -6.48 -1.52 -9.92
C ARG A 20 -5.62 -2.41 -9.03
N GLY A 21 -5.53 -3.70 -9.39
CA GLY A 21 -4.65 -4.68 -8.75
C GLY A 21 -4.86 -4.77 -7.25
N LEU A 22 -3.77 -4.93 -6.50
CA LEU A 22 -3.79 -5.10 -5.05
C LEU A 22 -4.48 -3.95 -4.33
N GLY A 23 -4.17 -2.68 -4.69
CA GLY A 23 -4.80 -1.52 -4.06
C GLY A 23 -6.32 -1.50 -4.23
N LYS A 24 -6.83 -1.90 -5.41
CA LYS A 24 -8.29 -2.02 -5.63
C LYS A 24 -8.89 -3.15 -4.78
N ALA A 25 -8.24 -4.31 -4.70
CA ALA A 25 -8.71 -5.42 -3.87
C ALA A 25 -8.80 -5.02 -2.38
N ILE A 26 -7.76 -4.36 -1.86
CA ILE A 26 -7.75 -3.84 -0.49
C ILE A 26 -8.90 -2.85 -0.27
N ALA A 27 -9.06 -1.87 -1.17
CA ALA A 27 -10.09 -0.84 -1.04
C ALA A 27 -11.52 -1.43 -1.10
N LEU A 28 -11.77 -2.41 -1.97
CA LEU A 28 -13.04 -3.12 -2.05
C LEU A 28 -13.35 -3.88 -0.75
N ALA A 29 -12.36 -4.62 -0.23
CA ALA A 29 -12.54 -5.37 1.01
C ALA A 29 -12.79 -4.45 2.22
N MET A 30 -12.14 -3.27 2.28
CA MET A 30 -12.43 -2.26 3.30
C MET A 30 -13.86 -1.70 3.16
N ALA A 31 -14.31 -1.45 1.92
CA ALA A 31 -15.69 -1.01 1.65
C ALA A 31 -16.72 -2.05 2.09
N GLU A 32 -16.49 -3.33 1.81
CA GLU A 32 -17.34 -4.45 2.25
C GLU A 32 -17.42 -4.58 3.78
N LYS A 33 -16.44 -4.02 4.49
CA LYS A 33 -16.42 -3.92 5.96
C LYS A 33 -16.93 -2.57 6.48
N GLY A 34 -17.59 -1.77 5.64
CA GLY A 34 -18.28 -0.54 6.03
C GLY A 34 -17.47 0.75 5.96
N ALA A 35 -16.23 0.74 5.44
CA ALA A 35 -15.45 1.96 5.30
C ALA A 35 -15.97 2.87 4.17
N SER A 36 -15.95 4.18 4.39
CA SER A 36 -15.95 5.16 3.29
C SER A 36 -14.56 5.18 2.65
N ILE A 37 -14.51 5.08 1.33
CA ILE A 37 -13.27 4.84 0.60
C ILE A 37 -12.80 6.08 -0.15
N VAL A 38 -11.50 6.32 -0.09
CA VAL A 38 -10.81 7.24 -1.00
C VAL A 38 -9.79 6.45 -1.82
N ILE A 39 -9.83 6.60 -3.12
CA ILE A 39 -8.82 6.04 -4.02
C ILE A 39 -8.18 7.12 -4.87
N CYS A 40 -6.90 6.96 -5.15
CA CYS A 40 -6.22 7.79 -6.14
C CYS A 40 -5.41 6.97 -7.13
N GLY A 41 -5.09 7.60 -8.24
CA GLY A 41 -4.28 7.03 -9.32
C GLY A 41 -4.00 8.09 -10.38
N ARG A 42 -3.10 7.82 -11.32
CA ARG A 42 -2.68 8.82 -12.32
C ARG A 42 -3.64 8.94 -13.51
N LYS A 43 -4.40 7.90 -13.82
CA LYS A 43 -5.26 7.83 -15.03
C LYS A 43 -6.72 7.89 -14.63
N GLN A 44 -7.42 8.92 -15.11
CA GLN A 44 -8.85 9.12 -14.86
C GLN A 44 -9.68 7.90 -15.28
N GLU A 45 -9.43 7.36 -16.46
CA GLU A 45 -10.16 6.19 -16.98
C GLU A 45 -10.17 4.98 -16.01
N ASN A 46 -9.02 4.70 -15.36
CA ASN A 46 -8.94 3.61 -14.40
C ASN A 46 -9.71 3.94 -13.11
N LEU A 47 -9.73 5.20 -12.71
CA LEU A 47 -10.51 5.66 -11.55
C LEU A 47 -12.01 5.57 -11.83
N ASP A 48 -12.45 5.95 -13.03
CA ASP A 48 -13.87 5.87 -13.42
C ASP A 48 -14.38 4.43 -13.44
N LYS A 49 -13.58 3.50 -13.98
CA LYS A 49 -13.89 2.06 -13.95
C LYS A 49 -14.00 1.54 -12.50
N ALA A 50 -13.02 1.88 -11.65
CA ALA A 50 -13.04 1.49 -10.26
C ALA A 50 -14.25 2.12 -9.52
N LEU A 51 -14.50 3.42 -9.73
CA LEU A 51 -15.61 4.13 -9.12
C LEU A 51 -16.98 3.47 -9.42
N ALA A 52 -17.18 3.05 -10.67
CA ALA A 52 -18.40 2.33 -11.06
C ALA A 52 -18.56 1.01 -10.28
N GLU A 53 -17.47 0.25 -10.09
CA GLU A 53 -17.46 -1.00 -9.33
C GLU A 53 -17.77 -0.78 -7.83
N PHE A 54 -17.17 0.24 -7.21
CA PHE A 54 -17.45 0.60 -5.81
C PHE A 54 -18.92 1.00 -5.62
N ARG A 55 -19.46 1.84 -6.52
CA ARG A 55 -20.86 2.28 -6.47
C ARG A 55 -21.84 1.13 -6.65
N ALA A 56 -21.55 0.19 -7.55
CA ALA A 56 -22.38 -1.00 -7.75
C ALA A 56 -22.47 -1.88 -6.49
N ARG A 57 -21.50 -1.78 -5.57
CA ARG A 57 -21.48 -2.45 -4.26
C ARG A 57 -22.04 -1.57 -3.13
N GLY A 58 -22.59 -0.40 -3.43
CA GLY A 58 -23.16 0.52 -2.45
C GLY A 58 -22.14 1.26 -1.59
N ALA A 59 -20.86 1.23 -1.96
CA ALA A 59 -19.79 1.88 -1.18
C ALA A 59 -19.80 3.40 -1.39
N GLU A 60 -19.61 4.16 -0.30
CA GLU A 60 -19.30 5.57 -0.37
C GLU A 60 -17.84 5.74 -0.80
N VAL A 61 -17.61 6.40 -1.95
CA VAL A 61 -16.26 6.51 -2.51
C VAL A 61 -15.96 7.92 -3.04
N LEU A 62 -14.72 8.35 -2.82
CA LEU A 62 -14.07 9.49 -3.49
C LEU A 62 -12.93 8.96 -4.36
N ALA A 63 -12.97 9.24 -5.65
CA ALA A 63 -11.89 8.90 -6.58
C ALA A 63 -11.31 10.18 -7.17
N GLN A 64 -9.98 10.39 -7.03
CA GLN A 64 -9.33 11.60 -7.51
C GLN A 64 -8.00 11.28 -8.21
N PRO A 65 -7.73 11.85 -9.39
CA PRO A 65 -6.43 11.77 -10.03
C PRO A 65 -5.36 12.43 -9.17
N ALA A 66 -4.30 11.69 -8.86
CA ALA A 66 -3.13 12.23 -8.19
C ALA A 66 -1.88 11.38 -8.46
N ASN A 67 -0.76 12.04 -8.70
CA ASN A 67 0.57 11.46 -8.61
C ASN A 67 1.10 11.71 -7.20
N MET A 68 1.14 10.68 -6.36
CA MET A 68 1.53 10.79 -4.96
C MET A 68 3.01 11.15 -4.75
N GLY A 69 3.86 11.08 -5.78
CA GLY A 69 5.24 11.60 -5.75
C GLY A 69 5.32 13.13 -5.89
N LYS A 70 4.24 13.80 -6.28
CA LYS A 70 4.15 15.25 -6.43
C LYS A 70 3.38 15.86 -5.25
N SER A 71 4.06 16.75 -4.51
CA SER A 71 3.54 17.30 -3.26
C SER A 71 2.26 18.13 -3.44
N ASP A 72 2.15 18.88 -4.53
CA ASP A 72 0.96 19.65 -4.88
C ASP A 72 -0.27 18.76 -5.14
N GLN A 73 -0.09 17.67 -5.91
CA GLN A 73 -1.17 16.73 -6.21
C GLN A 73 -1.57 15.91 -4.97
N ALA A 74 -0.59 15.47 -4.16
CA ALA A 74 -0.86 14.84 -2.89
C ALA A 74 -1.66 15.79 -1.97
N ALA A 75 -1.24 17.06 -1.84
CA ALA A 75 -1.95 18.05 -1.03
C ALA A 75 -3.39 18.27 -1.50
N SER A 76 -3.62 18.39 -2.82
CA SER A 76 -4.96 18.50 -3.39
C SER A 76 -5.85 17.30 -3.03
N LEU A 77 -5.31 16.07 -3.07
CA LEU A 77 -6.05 14.87 -2.65
C LEU A 77 -6.46 14.95 -1.18
N PHE A 78 -5.54 15.29 -0.28
CA PHE A 78 -5.83 15.36 1.16
C PHE A 78 -6.79 16.51 1.49
N GLN A 79 -6.76 17.63 0.78
CA GLN A 79 -7.78 18.69 0.87
C GLN A 79 -9.17 18.18 0.48
N ALA A 80 -9.27 17.38 -0.59
CA ALA A 80 -10.55 16.78 -0.99
C ALA A 80 -11.05 15.74 0.04
N VAL A 81 -10.15 14.97 0.66
CA VAL A 81 -10.50 14.08 1.79
C VAL A 81 -11.06 14.87 2.95
N GLU A 82 -10.37 15.92 3.39
CA GLU A 82 -10.82 16.78 4.50
C GLU A 82 -12.14 17.46 4.17
N GLY A 83 -12.28 18.00 2.95
CA GLY A 83 -13.51 18.69 2.53
C GLY A 83 -14.73 17.76 2.45
N LYS A 84 -14.54 16.49 2.03
CA LYS A 84 -15.65 15.54 1.91
C LYS A 84 -15.99 14.83 3.23
N PHE A 85 -14.98 14.38 3.95
CA PHE A 85 -15.15 13.50 5.10
C PHE A 85 -14.78 14.14 6.46
N GLY A 86 -14.05 15.25 6.45
CA GLY A 86 -13.59 15.95 7.67
C GLY A 86 -12.51 15.21 8.46
N LYS A 87 -12.17 13.98 8.08
CA LYS A 87 -11.22 13.10 8.80
C LYS A 87 -10.57 12.07 7.87
N LEU A 88 -9.54 11.41 8.39
CA LEU A 88 -8.95 10.20 7.82
C LEU A 88 -8.58 9.25 8.96
N ASP A 89 -9.09 8.02 8.93
CA ASP A 89 -8.82 7.00 9.96
C ASP A 89 -7.73 6.02 9.52
N ILE A 90 -7.69 5.67 8.22
CA ILE A 90 -6.79 4.63 7.68
C ILE A 90 -6.13 5.16 6.41
N LEU A 91 -4.80 5.02 6.34
CA LEU A 91 -4.02 5.24 5.12
C LEU A 91 -3.35 3.93 4.70
N VAL A 92 -3.55 3.50 3.45
CA VAL A 92 -2.80 2.42 2.83
C VAL A 92 -1.90 2.99 1.72
N ASN A 93 -0.60 3.03 1.96
CA ASN A 93 0.41 3.41 0.97
C ASN A 93 0.72 2.21 0.07
N ASN A 94 -0.03 2.09 -1.03
CA ASN A 94 0.12 0.99 -1.97
C ASN A 94 0.74 1.43 -3.32
N VAL A 95 0.89 2.73 -3.58
CA VAL A 95 1.56 3.19 -4.81
C VAL A 95 2.96 2.60 -4.90
N GLY A 96 3.27 2.03 -6.05
CA GLY A 96 4.59 1.50 -6.35
C GLY A 96 4.80 1.29 -7.85
N THR A 97 6.06 1.23 -8.26
CA THR A 97 6.48 0.83 -9.60
C THR A 97 7.79 0.08 -9.51
N ASN A 98 7.97 -0.89 -10.40
CA ASN A 98 9.25 -1.54 -10.61
C ASN A 98 9.64 -1.38 -12.08
N LEU A 99 10.86 -0.98 -12.31
CA LEU A 99 11.49 -0.94 -13.63
C LEU A 99 12.78 -1.73 -13.52
N LEU A 100 13.02 -2.60 -14.49
CA LEU A 100 14.23 -3.42 -14.51
C LEU A 100 15.46 -2.50 -14.54
N THR A 101 16.38 -2.78 -13.62
CA THR A 101 17.65 -2.07 -13.47
C THR A 101 18.76 -3.11 -13.58
N PRO A 102 19.37 -3.32 -14.74
CA PRO A 102 20.40 -4.36 -14.94
C PRO A 102 21.54 -4.27 -13.92
N SER A 103 21.99 -3.04 -13.65
CA SER A 103 22.99 -2.70 -12.64
C SER A 103 22.62 -1.38 -11.95
N VAL A 104 22.76 -1.31 -10.64
CA VAL A 104 22.50 -0.06 -9.89
C VAL A 104 23.56 0.99 -10.21
N VAL A 105 24.81 0.58 -10.35
CA VAL A 105 25.94 1.49 -10.60
C VAL A 105 25.97 2.05 -12.02
N GLU A 106 25.23 1.44 -12.94
CA GLU A 106 25.07 1.90 -14.32
C GLU A 106 23.71 2.55 -14.59
N ALA A 107 22.86 2.62 -13.57
CA ALA A 107 21.54 3.25 -13.71
C ALA A 107 21.69 4.76 -13.87
N ASP A 108 20.87 5.35 -14.75
CA ASP A 108 20.80 6.80 -14.86
C ASP A 108 20.07 7.41 -13.64
N GLU A 109 20.40 8.66 -13.33
CA GLU A 109 19.84 9.42 -12.21
C GLU A 109 18.31 9.55 -12.31
N GLY A 110 17.77 9.73 -13.51
CA GLY A 110 16.33 9.84 -13.73
C GLY A 110 15.57 8.57 -13.36
N LEU A 111 16.15 7.38 -13.62
CA LEU A 111 15.57 6.11 -13.18
C LEU A 111 15.64 5.96 -11.65
N TRP A 112 16.76 6.33 -11.05
CA TRP A 112 16.94 6.36 -9.60
C TRP A 112 15.88 7.24 -8.94
N ASP A 113 15.77 8.50 -9.36
CA ASP A 113 14.83 9.47 -8.84
C ASP A 113 13.38 9.00 -8.98
N LYS A 114 13.03 8.48 -10.16
CA LYS A 114 11.67 7.98 -10.43
C LYS A 114 11.27 6.84 -9.51
N LEU A 115 12.19 5.89 -9.25
CA LEU A 115 11.90 4.75 -8.39
C LEU A 115 11.81 5.15 -6.92
N LEU A 116 12.68 6.04 -6.43
CA LEU A 116 12.59 6.57 -5.08
C LEU A 116 11.37 7.49 -4.90
N GLU A 117 11.10 8.37 -5.87
CA GLU A 117 9.91 9.25 -5.83
C GLU A 117 8.63 8.41 -5.72
N THR A 118 8.52 7.34 -6.52
CA THR A 118 7.29 6.56 -6.58
C THR A 118 7.14 5.61 -5.39
N ASN A 119 8.21 4.93 -4.95
CA ASN A 119 8.10 3.84 -3.97
C ASN A 119 8.38 4.27 -2.53
N LEU A 120 9.05 5.39 -2.30
CA LEU A 120 9.41 5.87 -0.97
C LEU A 120 8.84 7.26 -0.69
N LYS A 121 9.20 8.28 -1.49
CA LYS A 121 8.77 9.66 -1.27
C LYS A 121 7.24 9.81 -1.27
N SER A 122 6.54 9.06 -2.14
CA SER A 122 5.07 9.08 -2.18
C SER A 122 4.43 8.66 -0.84
N ALA A 123 4.99 7.62 -0.19
CA ALA A 123 4.52 7.15 1.11
C ALA A 123 4.83 8.16 2.22
N PHE A 124 6.02 8.77 2.19
CA PHE A 124 6.38 9.86 3.11
C PHE A 124 5.41 11.04 2.99
N LEU A 125 5.15 11.54 1.78
CA LEU A 125 4.24 12.66 1.57
C LEU A 125 2.82 12.35 2.04
N ALA A 126 2.30 11.16 1.69
CA ALA A 126 0.97 10.74 2.11
C ALA A 126 0.88 10.59 3.63
N SER A 127 1.88 9.97 4.28
CA SER A 127 1.90 9.80 5.74
C SER A 127 1.98 11.12 6.48
N SER A 128 2.81 12.07 5.99
CA SER A 128 2.92 13.42 6.57
C SER A 128 1.61 14.21 6.50
N MET A 129 0.85 14.05 5.41
CA MET A 129 -0.46 14.71 5.27
C MET A 129 -1.54 14.00 6.08
N ALA A 130 -1.54 12.65 6.08
CA ALA A 130 -2.45 11.86 6.88
C ALA A 130 -2.31 12.13 8.38
N PHE A 131 -1.08 12.29 8.87
CA PHE A 131 -0.80 12.61 10.26
C PHE A 131 -1.62 13.81 10.76
N LYS A 132 -1.75 14.88 9.97
CA LYS A 132 -2.49 16.08 10.38
C LYS A 132 -3.97 15.78 10.62
N LEU A 133 -4.59 14.96 9.76
CA LEU A 133 -5.99 14.56 9.89
C LEU A 133 -6.19 13.55 11.03
N MET A 134 -5.28 12.57 11.15
CA MET A 134 -5.32 11.53 12.18
C MET A 134 -5.10 12.13 13.57
N LYS A 135 -4.14 13.05 13.72
CA LYS A 135 -3.89 13.77 14.99
C LYS A 135 -5.13 14.56 15.44
N LYS A 136 -5.79 15.24 14.52
CA LYS A 136 -7.06 15.95 14.80
C LYS A 136 -8.19 14.99 15.21
N ALA A 137 -8.19 13.77 14.66
CA ALA A 137 -9.15 12.72 14.99
C ALA A 137 -8.78 11.94 16.29
N GLY A 138 -7.54 12.09 16.80
CA GLY A 138 -7.05 11.47 18.02
C GLY A 138 -6.52 10.03 17.84
N ALA A 139 -6.55 9.46 16.64
CA ALA A 139 -6.01 8.12 16.33
C ALA A 139 -5.90 7.91 14.82
N GLY A 140 -5.12 6.89 14.39
CA GLY A 140 -5.02 6.50 12.99
C GLY A 140 -4.25 5.21 12.76
N LYS A 141 -4.39 4.67 11.55
CA LYS A 141 -3.64 3.49 11.07
C LYS A 141 -2.97 3.81 9.74
N ILE A 142 -1.66 3.60 9.64
CA ILE A 142 -0.90 3.72 8.39
C ILE A 142 -0.33 2.36 8.05
N ILE A 143 -0.67 1.84 6.87
CA ILE A 143 -0.21 0.55 6.36
C ILE A 143 0.60 0.79 5.08
N ASN A 144 1.87 0.43 5.10
CA ASN A 144 2.76 0.52 3.94
C ASN A 144 2.83 -0.82 3.21
N ILE A 145 2.57 -0.85 1.91
CA ILE A 145 2.79 -2.06 1.10
C ILE A 145 4.26 -2.09 0.68
N SER A 146 5.04 -2.87 1.42
CA SER A 146 6.46 -3.13 1.15
C SER A 146 6.63 -4.29 0.14
N SER A 147 7.66 -5.08 0.29
CA SER A 147 7.96 -6.30 -0.46
C SER A 147 9.06 -7.07 0.26
N ILE A 148 9.10 -8.40 0.14
CA ILE A 148 10.27 -9.18 0.56
C ILE A 148 11.58 -8.70 -0.09
N ALA A 149 11.50 -8.03 -1.24
CA ALA A 149 12.63 -7.41 -1.92
C ALA A 149 13.30 -6.28 -1.11
N ALA A 150 12.67 -5.79 -0.03
CA ALA A 150 13.29 -4.86 0.92
C ALA A 150 14.45 -5.50 1.70
N ARG A 151 14.39 -6.82 1.91
CA ARG A 151 15.35 -7.59 2.74
C ARG A 151 16.09 -8.68 1.96
N LYS A 152 15.61 -9.03 0.76
CA LYS A 152 16.23 -10.01 -0.14
C LYS A 152 16.55 -9.34 -1.46
N ALA A 153 17.83 -9.03 -1.69
CA ALA A 153 18.26 -8.39 -2.94
C ALA A 153 17.96 -9.29 -4.15
N ALA A 154 17.43 -8.69 -5.20
CA ALA A 154 17.10 -9.38 -6.45
C ALA A 154 17.77 -8.69 -7.65
N ARG A 155 18.37 -9.47 -8.52
CA ARG A 155 18.95 -8.95 -9.77
C ARG A 155 17.86 -8.29 -10.61
N GLY A 156 18.19 -7.17 -11.24
CA GLY A 156 17.26 -6.41 -12.05
C GLY A 156 16.28 -5.53 -11.24
N MET A 157 16.36 -5.55 -9.90
CA MET A 157 15.45 -4.81 -9.02
C MET A 157 16.17 -3.93 -7.99
N GLY A 158 17.46 -3.63 -8.17
CA GLY A 158 18.30 -3.04 -7.13
C GLY A 158 17.75 -1.73 -6.54
N ILE A 159 17.37 -0.75 -7.38
CA ILE A 159 16.82 0.53 -6.89
C ILE A 159 15.45 0.32 -6.22
N TYR A 160 14.64 -0.60 -6.73
CA TYR A 160 13.37 -0.97 -6.09
C TYR A 160 13.60 -1.59 -4.70
N CYS A 161 14.58 -2.50 -4.57
CA CYS A 161 14.97 -3.08 -3.27
C CYS A 161 15.37 -1.99 -2.27
N ILE A 162 16.21 -1.04 -2.69
CA ILE A 162 16.64 0.11 -1.88
C ILE A 162 15.43 0.96 -1.44
N ALA A 163 14.53 1.27 -2.37
CA ALA A 163 13.34 2.06 -2.07
C ALA A 163 12.41 1.34 -1.07
N LYS A 164 12.24 0.01 -1.21
CA LYS A 164 11.41 -0.78 -0.28
C LYS A 164 12.09 -0.99 1.07
N ALA A 165 13.41 -1.12 1.12
CA ALA A 165 14.16 -1.11 2.39
C ALA A 165 14.00 0.24 3.12
N GLY A 166 14.08 1.36 2.39
CA GLY A 166 13.78 2.68 2.90
C GLY A 166 12.33 2.82 3.41
N LEU A 167 11.36 2.18 2.73
CA LEU A 167 9.96 2.19 3.16
C LEU A 167 9.75 1.40 4.47
N GLU A 168 10.45 0.26 4.66
CA GLU A 168 10.41 -0.47 5.93
C GLU A 168 11.04 0.33 7.06
N MET A 169 12.16 1.03 6.81
CA MET A 169 12.74 1.93 7.82
C MET A 169 11.82 3.12 8.09
N LEU A 170 11.21 3.74 7.08
CA LEU A 170 10.20 4.79 7.26
C LEU A 170 9.03 4.30 8.13
N THR A 171 8.57 3.06 7.95
CA THR A 171 7.53 2.45 8.79
C THR A 171 7.94 2.45 10.27
N LYS A 172 9.16 1.99 10.56
CA LYS A 172 9.69 1.91 11.93
C LYS A 172 9.88 3.29 12.58
N VAL A 173 10.42 4.25 11.83
CA VAL A 173 10.61 5.62 12.29
C VAL A 173 9.26 6.26 12.64
N LEU A 174 8.30 6.21 11.71
CA LEU A 174 6.98 6.77 11.94
C LEU A 174 6.22 6.05 13.09
N ALA A 175 6.42 4.75 13.26
CA ALA A 175 5.82 4.00 14.37
C ALA A 175 6.29 4.54 15.73
N VAL A 176 7.57 4.85 15.86
CA VAL A 176 8.14 5.43 17.10
C VAL A 176 7.66 6.88 17.30
N GLU A 177 7.70 7.69 16.24
CA GLU A 177 7.37 9.11 16.31
C GLU A 177 5.88 9.38 16.58
N LEU A 178 4.97 8.50 16.05
CA LEU A 178 3.53 8.74 16.09
C LEU A 178 2.79 7.94 17.16
N ALA A 179 3.47 7.07 17.90
CA ALA A 179 2.84 6.22 18.93
C ALA A 179 2.10 7.02 19.99
N SER A 180 2.66 8.17 20.44
CA SER A 180 2.05 9.03 21.43
C SER A 180 0.77 9.76 20.93
N ASP A 181 0.60 9.85 19.63
CA ASP A 181 -0.61 10.39 18.98
C ASP A 181 -1.63 9.28 18.67
N HIS A 182 -1.44 8.05 19.21
CA HIS A 182 -2.29 6.86 18.97
C HIS A 182 -2.40 6.47 17.48
N ILE A 183 -1.33 6.69 16.71
CA ILE A 183 -1.25 6.30 15.31
C ILE A 183 -0.30 5.11 15.20
N GLN A 184 -0.82 3.96 14.76
CA GLN A 184 -0.02 2.77 14.47
C GLN A 184 0.45 2.80 13.02
N VAL A 185 1.73 2.51 12.80
CA VAL A 185 2.34 2.46 11.48
C VAL A 185 2.99 1.10 11.27
N ASN A 186 2.47 0.32 10.32
CA ASN A 186 2.96 -1.03 10.02
C ASN A 186 3.14 -1.21 8.52
N ALA A 187 3.80 -2.29 8.12
CA ALA A 187 3.92 -2.67 6.72
C ALA A 187 3.48 -4.12 6.49
N VAL A 188 3.03 -4.39 5.28
CA VAL A 188 2.86 -5.74 4.73
C VAL A 188 3.89 -5.92 3.63
N ALA A 189 4.64 -7.01 3.66
CA ALA A 189 5.70 -7.33 2.71
C ALA A 189 5.35 -8.59 1.90
N PRO A 190 4.65 -8.46 0.77
CA PRO A 190 4.34 -9.59 -0.09
C PRO A 190 5.55 -10.10 -0.86
N CYS A 191 5.49 -11.36 -1.29
CA CYS A 191 6.26 -11.87 -2.42
C CYS A 191 5.60 -11.44 -3.75
N VAL A 192 5.73 -12.24 -4.82
CA VAL A 192 5.06 -11.96 -6.10
C VAL A 192 3.56 -12.17 -5.96
N VAL A 193 2.78 -11.09 -6.14
CA VAL A 193 1.31 -11.11 -6.15
C VAL A 193 0.82 -11.03 -7.60
N ARG A 194 -0.11 -11.88 -8.01
CA ARG A 194 -0.67 -11.91 -9.38
C ARG A 194 -1.48 -10.65 -9.68
N THR A 195 -0.84 -9.68 -10.28
CA THR A 195 -1.43 -8.39 -10.69
C THR A 195 -0.81 -7.94 -12.01
N GLN A 196 -1.40 -6.92 -12.64
CA GLN A 196 -0.79 -6.31 -13.83
C GLN A 196 0.62 -5.73 -13.54
N PHE A 197 0.88 -5.30 -12.31
CA PHE A 197 2.19 -4.80 -11.89
C PHE A 197 3.28 -5.86 -12.00
N SER A 198 2.99 -7.08 -11.58
CA SER A 198 3.92 -8.22 -11.54
C SER A 198 3.84 -9.11 -12.78
N GLN A 199 3.03 -8.73 -13.79
CA GLN A 199 2.83 -9.52 -15.00
C GLN A 199 4.13 -10.02 -15.65
N PRO A 200 5.21 -9.24 -15.77
CA PRO A 200 6.47 -9.72 -16.34
C PRO A 200 7.09 -10.94 -15.63
N PHE A 201 6.74 -11.16 -14.36
CA PHE A 201 7.26 -12.27 -13.56
C PHE A 201 6.47 -13.57 -13.69
N TRP A 202 5.24 -13.53 -14.21
CA TRP A 202 4.37 -14.71 -14.28
C TRP A 202 3.71 -14.95 -15.64
N SER A 203 3.87 -14.02 -16.61
CA SER A 203 3.39 -14.22 -17.99
C SER A 203 4.35 -15.07 -18.83
N ASN A 204 5.54 -15.37 -18.34
CA ASN A 204 6.50 -16.26 -18.95
C ASN A 204 6.70 -17.49 -18.06
N ASP A 205 6.38 -18.68 -18.57
CA ASP A 205 6.41 -19.92 -17.81
C ASP A 205 7.78 -20.24 -17.22
N SER A 206 8.88 -19.99 -17.96
CA SER A 206 10.23 -20.24 -17.48
C SER A 206 10.58 -19.36 -16.29
N ILE A 207 10.21 -18.08 -16.34
CA ILE A 207 10.42 -17.14 -15.22
C ILE A 207 9.55 -17.55 -14.03
N LEU A 208 8.30 -17.89 -14.28
CA LEU A 208 7.38 -18.34 -13.23
C LEU A 208 7.92 -19.58 -12.52
N GLN A 209 8.40 -20.59 -13.24
CA GLN A 209 8.94 -21.81 -12.65
C GLN A 209 10.16 -21.52 -11.75
N GLU A 210 11.05 -20.61 -12.16
CA GLU A 210 12.17 -20.21 -11.30
C GLU A 210 11.70 -19.48 -10.02
N ILE A 211 10.70 -18.63 -10.13
CA ILE A 211 10.11 -17.95 -8.98
C ILE A 211 9.46 -18.97 -8.03
N LEU A 212 8.70 -19.93 -8.56
CA LEU A 212 8.03 -20.94 -7.74
C LEU A 212 8.99 -21.80 -6.91
N LYS A 213 10.23 -22.05 -7.39
CA LYS A 213 11.26 -22.73 -6.62
C LYS A 213 11.66 -21.97 -5.34
N THR A 214 11.41 -20.66 -5.30
CA THR A 214 11.75 -19.79 -4.15
C THR A 214 10.58 -19.57 -3.19
N ILE A 215 9.41 -20.14 -3.47
CA ILE A 215 8.20 -19.99 -2.67
C ILE A 215 7.78 -21.36 -2.15
N PRO A 216 8.04 -21.69 -0.87
CA PRO A 216 7.72 -23.00 -0.29
C PRO A 216 6.25 -23.43 -0.44
N SER A 217 5.30 -22.48 -0.43
CA SER A 217 3.88 -22.77 -0.66
C SER A 217 3.54 -23.19 -2.11
N GLY A 218 4.51 -23.16 -3.04
CA GLY A 218 4.39 -23.68 -4.41
C GLY A 218 3.54 -22.83 -5.36
N ARG A 219 3.13 -21.64 -4.98
CA ARG A 219 2.37 -20.71 -5.83
C ARG A 219 2.74 -19.25 -5.58
N ILE A 220 2.52 -18.39 -6.54
CA ILE A 220 2.51 -16.93 -6.30
C ILE A 220 1.24 -16.54 -5.56
N ALA A 221 1.29 -15.43 -4.83
CA ALA A 221 0.14 -14.93 -4.09
C ALA A 221 -0.93 -14.35 -5.04
N GLU A 222 -2.19 -14.50 -4.69
CA GLU A 222 -3.29 -13.72 -5.24
C GLU A 222 -3.51 -12.46 -4.39
N PRO A 223 -4.17 -11.40 -4.91
CA PRO A 223 -4.46 -10.20 -4.10
C PRO A 223 -5.13 -10.51 -2.76
N ASP A 224 -6.05 -11.47 -2.73
CA ASP A 224 -6.80 -11.85 -1.52
C ASP A 224 -5.91 -12.45 -0.43
N ASP A 225 -4.78 -13.08 -0.77
CA ASP A 225 -3.80 -13.55 0.22
C ASP A 225 -3.20 -12.40 1.03
N VAL A 226 -3.11 -11.21 0.44
CA VAL A 226 -2.52 -10.00 1.08
C VAL A 226 -3.56 -9.17 1.80
N VAL A 227 -4.79 -9.13 1.27
CA VAL A 227 -5.89 -8.32 1.79
C VAL A 227 -6.13 -8.58 3.28
N GLY A 228 -6.18 -9.84 3.70
CA GLY A 228 -6.42 -10.21 5.11
C GLY A 228 -5.43 -9.59 6.09
N ALA A 229 -4.13 -9.58 5.74
CA ALA A 229 -3.08 -8.97 6.55
C ALA A 229 -3.26 -7.44 6.66
N VAL A 230 -3.63 -6.78 5.55
CA VAL A 230 -3.89 -5.33 5.54
C VAL A 230 -5.12 -4.99 6.38
N LEU A 231 -6.22 -5.73 6.26
CA LEU A 231 -7.42 -5.51 7.06
C LEU A 231 -7.16 -5.72 8.56
N PHE A 232 -6.39 -6.75 8.91
CA PHE A 232 -5.96 -6.98 10.30
C PHE A 232 -5.19 -5.80 10.86
N LEU A 233 -4.14 -5.33 10.16
CA LEU A 233 -3.32 -4.20 10.59
C LEU A 233 -4.08 -2.86 10.58
N ALA A 234 -5.13 -2.73 9.79
CA ALA A 234 -6.00 -1.55 9.74
C ALA A 234 -7.09 -1.56 10.83
N SER A 235 -7.32 -2.71 11.47
CA SER A 235 -8.40 -2.90 12.45
C SER A 235 -7.95 -2.61 13.89
N ASN A 236 -8.91 -2.59 14.82
CA ASN A 236 -8.66 -2.51 16.27
C ASN A 236 -7.97 -3.77 16.84
N LEU A 237 -7.96 -4.89 16.10
CA LEU A 237 -7.27 -6.11 16.52
C LEU A 237 -5.73 -5.95 16.59
N SER A 238 -5.21 -4.89 15.97
CA SER A 238 -3.78 -4.55 15.94
C SER A 238 -3.43 -3.27 16.70
N ASP A 239 -4.25 -2.83 17.65
CA ASP A 239 -4.02 -1.54 18.34
C ASP A 239 -2.71 -1.47 19.14
N PHE A 240 -2.15 -2.63 19.53
CA PHE A 240 -0.87 -2.71 20.21
C PHE A 240 0.29 -3.15 19.30
N ILE A 241 0.07 -3.15 17.96
CA ILE A 241 1.08 -3.50 16.96
C ILE A 241 1.46 -2.23 16.21
N THR A 242 2.74 -1.81 16.31
CA THR A 242 3.30 -0.69 15.54
C THR A 242 4.76 -0.94 15.25
N GLY A 243 5.24 -0.54 14.06
CA GLY A 243 6.59 -0.79 13.58
C GLY A 243 6.81 -2.18 12.98
N GLU A 244 5.75 -3.01 12.88
CA GLU A 244 5.84 -4.38 12.38
C GLU A 244 5.88 -4.42 10.85
N ILE A 245 6.66 -5.38 10.32
CA ILE A 245 6.73 -5.71 8.90
C ILE A 245 6.22 -7.15 8.75
N LEU A 246 4.95 -7.28 8.41
CA LEU A 246 4.29 -8.57 8.29
C LEU A 246 4.53 -9.19 6.90
N ASP A 247 5.24 -10.31 6.86
CA ASP A 247 5.49 -11.05 5.62
C ASP A 247 4.23 -11.81 5.16
N VAL A 248 3.90 -11.68 3.87
CA VAL A 248 2.85 -12.44 3.19
C VAL A 248 3.48 -13.05 1.94
N ASP A 249 4.29 -14.08 2.13
CA ASP A 249 5.28 -14.52 1.15
C ASP A 249 5.32 -16.03 0.86
N GLY A 250 4.41 -16.80 1.46
CA GLY A 250 4.35 -18.24 1.28
C GLY A 250 5.59 -18.99 1.79
N GLY A 251 6.34 -18.37 2.73
CA GLY A 251 7.55 -18.94 3.33
C GLY A 251 8.85 -18.57 2.61
N SER A 252 8.83 -17.61 1.68
CA SER A 252 10.02 -17.23 0.86
C SER A 252 11.16 -16.60 1.68
N MET A 253 10.87 -16.15 2.90
CA MET A 253 11.83 -15.52 3.82
C MET A 253 12.12 -16.36 5.07
N ALA A 254 11.52 -17.55 5.18
CA ALA A 254 11.73 -18.46 6.31
C ALA A 254 13.10 -19.12 6.30
#